data_5faef8e698c99a53f72ec50064690553
#
_entry.id   5faef8e698c99a53f72ec50064690553
#
_cell.length_a   1.000
_cell.length_b   1.000
_cell.length_c   1.000
_cell.angle_alpha   90.00
_cell.angle_beta   90.00
_cell.angle_gamma   90.00
#
_symmetry.space_group_name_H-M   'P 1'
#
loop_
_entity.id
_entity.type
_entity.pdbx_description
1 polymer ?
#
loop_
_entity_poly.entity_id
_entity_poly.type
_entity_poly.pdbx_seq_one_letter_code
_entity_poly.pdbx_strand_id
1 'polypeptide(L)'
;MKYAKYFLFVGIALIGLSSNTTRTSGLSSEGIYPGNLFPDIKNLENKSGTKMNLSDLKGQKILVNFWAAYDAPSHKDNVLFANVIENKKYPVRMVSVSFDKNESVFERTLTMDSIDAKYQFIAKNDAYSSLYDHYQLRKGFKNYLIDENGVIMAMNLSPNDLDQLLKKN
;
A
#
# COMPACT_ATOMS: atom_id res chain seq x y z
N MET A 1 -72.34 45.86 14.88
CA MET A 1 -71.02 45.98 15.45
C MET A 1 -70.27 44.69 15.08
N LYS A 2 -69.36 44.73 14.09
CA LYS A 2 -68.68 43.57 13.56
C LYS A 2 -67.20 43.67 13.93
N TYR A 3 -66.72 42.75 14.74
CA TYR A 3 -65.29 42.66 15.07
C TYR A 3 -64.60 41.77 14.01
N ALA A 4 -63.78 42.38 13.22
CA ALA A 4 -62.90 41.66 12.30
C ALA A 4 -61.65 41.09 13.07
N LYS A 5 -61.48 39.76 13.10
CA LYS A 5 -60.34 39.12 13.67
C LYS A 5 -59.23 39.05 12.59
N TYR A 6 -58.18 39.79 12.80
CA TYR A 6 -56.95 39.65 11.97
C TYR A 6 -56.18 38.41 12.40
N PHE A 7 -56.10 37.41 11.53
CA PHE A 7 -55.20 36.28 11.66
C PHE A 7 -53.83 36.70 11.10
N LEU A 8 -52.90 36.85 11.97
CA LEU A 8 -51.47 37.10 11.61
C LEU A 8 -50.81 35.77 11.30
N PHE A 9 -50.61 35.47 10.02
CA PHE A 9 -49.81 34.34 9.60
C PHE A 9 -48.33 34.68 9.77
N VAL A 10 -47.70 34.13 10.81
CA VAL A 10 -46.24 34.15 10.96
C VAL A 10 -45.68 33.00 10.12
N GLY A 11 -45.20 33.32 8.93
CA GLY A 11 -44.49 32.39 8.10
C GLY A 11 -43.08 32.15 8.66
N ILE A 12 -42.85 30.98 9.25
CA ILE A 12 -41.51 30.53 9.63
C ILE A 12 -40.82 30.05 8.36
N ALA A 13 -39.94 30.89 7.81
CA ALA A 13 -39.01 30.46 6.75
C ALA A 13 -37.93 29.55 7.34
N LEU A 14 -38.07 28.25 7.15
CA LEU A 14 -37.02 27.29 7.40
C LEU A 14 -35.90 27.49 6.35
N ILE A 15 -34.91 28.29 6.72
CA ILE A 15 -33.66 28.37 5.94
C ILE A 15 -32.93 27.07 6.22
N GLY A 16 -33.03 26.11 5.29
CA GLY A 16 -32.22 24.91 5.27
C GLY A 16 -30.76 25.29 5.04
N LEU A 17 -29.99 25.32 6.09
CA LEU A 17 -28.51 25.33 5.99
C LEU A 17 -28.05 23.99 5.42
N SER A 18 -28.01 23.90 4.10
CA SER A 18 -27.24 22.84 3.43
C SER A 18 -25.79 23.11 3.73
N SER A 19 -25.27 22.49 4.77
CA SER A 19 -23.83 22.40 4.97
C SER A 19 -23.24 21.49 3.88
N ASN A 20 -22.86 22.10 2.76
CA ASN A 20 -21.93 21.47 1.82
C ASN A 20 -20.62 21.28 2.57
N THR A 21 -20.45 20.14 3.20
CA THR A 21 -19.14 19.65 3.60
C THR A 21 -18.37 19.34 2.31
N THR A 22 -17.74 20.35 1.74
CA THR A 22 -16.63 20.13 0.80
C THR A 22 -15.62 19.28 1.57
N ARG A 23 -15.58 17.97 1.27
CA ARG A 23 -14.42 17.15 1.62
C ARG A 23 -13.25 17.81 0.88
N THR A 24 -12.54 18.68 1.56
CA THR A 24 -11.19 19.05 1.17
C THR A 24 -10.45 17.71 1.16
N SER A 25 -10.15 17.21 -0.03
CA SER A 25 -9.16 16.15 -0.21
C SER A 25 -7.83 16.76 0.21
N GLY A 26 -7.59 16.77 1.53
CA GLY A 26 -6.31 17.13 2.08
C GLY A 26 -5.29 16.24 1.39
N LEU A 27 -4.30 16.84 0.74
CA LEU A 27 -3.18 16.11 0.17
C LEU A 27 -2.61 15.24 1.30
N SER A 28 -2.68 13.93 1.13
CA SER A 28 -2.10 13.00 2.10
C SER A 28 -0.62 13.33 2.24
N SER A 29 -0.15 13.55 3.46
CA SER A 29 1.27 13.76 3.71
C SER A 29 2.04 12.46 3.44
N GLU A 30 3.29 12.57 3.00
CA GLU A 30 4.16 11.42 2.85
C GLU A 30 4.47 10.78 4.21
N GLY A 31 4.49 9.45 4.27
CA GLY A 31 4.76 8.71 5.50
C GLY A 31 4.54 7.21 5.34
N ILE A 32 4.69 6.48 6.45
CA ILE A 32 4.67 5.01 6.46
C ILE A 32 3.49 4.42 7.25
N TYR A 33 2.43 5.18 7.44
CA TYR A 33 1.22 4.74 8.15
C TYR A 33 -0.02 4.82 7.24
N PRO A 34 -1.07 4.03 7.50
CA PRO A 34 -2.30 4.10 6.74
C PRO A 34 -2.85 5.52 6.63
N GLY A 35 -3.26 5.91 5.41
CA GLY A 35 -3.69 7.26 5.06
C GLY A 35 -2.58 8.19 4.55
N ASN A 36 -1.29 7.85 4.72
CA ASN A 36 -0.20 8.60 4.13
C ASN A 36 0.02 8.21 2.65
N LEU A 37 0.61 9.12 1.88
CA LEU A 37 1.26 8.76 0.63
C LEU A 37 2.50 7.92 0.93
N PHE A 38 2.59 6.75 0.31
CA PHE A 38 3.76 5.88 0.48
C PHE A 38 4.99 6.53 -0.17
N PRO A 39 6.12 6.63 0.53
CA PRO A 39 7.35 7.17 -0.02
C PRO A 39 7.82 6.39 -1.24
N ASP A 40 8.26 7.08 -2.30
CA ASP A 40 8.69 6.40 -3.52
C ASP A 40 10.01 5.64 -3.31
N ILE A 41 10.05 4.39 -3.74
CA ILE A 41 11.28 3.60 -3.79
C ILE A 41 11.85 3.74 -5.18
N LYS A 42 13.01 4.42 -5.28
CA LYS A 42 13.65 4.72 -6.56
C LYS A 42 14.74 3.71 -6.92
N ASN A 43 14.96 3.58 -8.23
CA ASN A 43 16.06 2.77 -8.78
C ASN A 43 16.05 1.31 -8.32
N LEU A 44 14.85 0.72 -8.16
CA LEU A 44 14.72 -0.71 -7.96
C LEU A 44 15.26 -1.44 -9.18
N GLU A 45 16.26 -2.31 -8.98
CA GLU A 45 16.85 -3.11 -10.05
C GLU A 45 16.55 -4.59 -9.81
N ASN A 46 15.94 -5.23 -10.80
CA ASN A 46 15.64 -6.66 -10.73
C ASN A 46 16.79 -7.50 -11.30
N LYS A 47 16.68 -8.83 -11.21
CA LYS A 47 17.68 -9.77 -11.71
C LYS A 47 18.07 -9.57 -13.17
N SER A 48 17.15 -9.11 -14.03
CA SER A 48 17.44 -8.85 -15.44
C SER A 48 18.10 -7.50 -15.71
N GLY A 49 18.42 -6.73 -14.67
CA GLY A 49 19.00 -5.38 -14.77
C GLY A 49 17.98 -4.29 -15.12
N THR A 50 16.70 -4.63 -15.18
CA THR A 50 15.66 -3.64 -15.43
C THR A 50 15.47 -2.75 -14.20
N LYS A 51 15.54 -1.43 -14.40
CA LYS A 51 15.36 -0.44 -13.35
C LYS A 51 13.96 0.17 -13.41
N MET A 52 13.38 0.41 -12.24
CA MET A 52 12.09 1.10 -12.11
C MET A 52 12.01 1.85 -10.79
N ASN A 53 11.10 2.82 -10.72
CA ASN A 53 10.66 3.42 -9.47
C ASN A 53 9.30 2.82 -9.09
N LEU A 54 8.98 2.78 -7.80
CA LEU A 54 7.65 2.31 -7.38
C LEU A 54 6.55 3.20 -7.98
N SER A 55 6.81 4.49 -8.11
CA SER A 55 5.91 5.46 -8.74
C SER A 55 5.56 5.17 -10.21
N ASP A 56 6.35 4.37 -10.91
CA ASP A 56 6.06 3.96 -12.30
C ASP A 56 4.85 3.01 -12.37
N LEU A 57 4.43 2.46 -11.23
CA LEU A 57 3.28 1.56 -11.09
C LEU A 57 2.00 2.28 -10.60
N LYS A 58 1.98 3.61 -10.54
CA LYS A 58 0.77 4.35 -10.16
C LYS A 58 -0.42 3.99 -11.05
N GLY A 59 -1.63 4.08 -10.47
CA GLY A 59 -2.88 3.71 -11.15
C GLY A 59 -3.30 2.26 -10.94
N GLN A 60 -2.54 1.49 -10.16
CA GLN A 60 -2.93 0.15 -9.74
C GLN A 60 -2.64 -0.05 -8.25
N LYS A 61 -3.33 -0.99 -7.62
CA LYS A 61 -3.03 -1.40 -6.24
C LYS A 61 -1.69 -2.12 -6.19
N ILE A 62 -0.88 -1.82 -5.18
CA ILE A 62 0.46 -2.41 -5.02
C ILE A 62 0.58 -2.98 -3.60
N LEU A 63 1.04 -4.23 -3.51
CA LEU A 63 1.57 -4.78 -2.27
C LEU A 63 3.09 -4.62 -2.28
N VAL A 64 3.62 -3.70 -1.49
CA VAL A 64 5.07 -3.61 -1.22
C VAL A 64 5.39 -4.54 -0.07
N ASN A 65 6.33 -5.46 -0.27
CA ASN A 65 6.74 -6.42 0.74
C ASN A 65 8.26 -6.34 0.95
N PHE A 66 8.69 -6.09 2.18
CA PHE A 66 10.09 -6.16 2.60
C PHE A 66 10.37 -7.51 3.24
N TRP A 67 11.47 -8.17 2.87
CA TRP A 67 11.78 -9.50 3.34
C TRP A 67 13.28 -9.83 3.26
N ALA A 68 13.66 -10.99 3.78
CA ALA A 68 14.97 -11.58 3.54
C ALA A 68 14.89 -13.11 3.67
N ALA A 69 15.72 -13.84 2.93
CA ALA A 69 15.78 -15.30 2.98
C ALA A 69 16.20 -15.83 4.37
N TYR A 70 16.99 -15.07 5.12
CA TYR A 70 17.40 -15.41 6.47
C TYR A 70 16.34 -15.14 7.56
N ASP A 71 15.29 -14.39 7.25
CA ASP A 71 14.19 -14.08 8.16
C ASP A 71 12.98 -14.95 7.81
N ALA A 72 12.85 -16.08 8.49
CA ALA A 72 11.84 -17.09 8.17
C ALA A 72 10.39 -16.56 8.15
N PRO A 73 9.94 -15.67 9.05
CA PRO A 73 8.61 -15.10 8.97
C PRO A 73 8.37 -14.31 7.68
N SER A 74 9.24 -13.35 7.36
CA SER A 74 9.07 -12.51 6.17
C SER A 74 9.26 -13.28 4.86
N HIS A 75 10.16 -14.26 4.83
CA HIS A 75 10.32 -15.17 3.69
C HIS A 75 9.05 -15.98 3.45
N LYS A 76 8.49 -16.59 4.49
CA LYS A 76 7.21 -17.32 4.40
C LYS A 76 6.10 -16.42 3.87
N ASP A 77 5.99 -15.21 4.41
CA ASP A 77 4.95 -14.27 3.97
C ASP A 77 5.14 -13.86 2.52
N ASN A 78 6.39 -13.66 2.05
CA ASN A 78 6.69 -13.38 0.64
C ASN A 78 6.13 -14.46 -0.30
N VAL A 79 6.33 -15.74 0.03
CA VAL A 79 5.81 -16.88 -0.75
C VAL A 79 4.28 -16.90 -0.72
N LEU A 80 3.69 -16.74 0.46
CA LEU A 80 2.25 -16.82 0.62
C LEU A 80 1.51 -15.66 -0.05
N PHE A 81 2.05 -14.44 -0.02
CA PHE A 81 1.49 -13.29 -0.73
C PHE A 81 1.51 -13.50 -2.24
N ALA A 82 2.65 -13.95 -2.79
CA ALA A 82 2.75 -14.28 -4.21
C ALA A 82 1.67 -15.31 -4.62
N ASN A 83 1.56 -16.39 -3.86
CA ASN A 83 0.56 -17.44 -4.09
C ASN A 83 -0.89 -16.93 -4.00
N VAL A 84 -1.21 -16.11 -3.01
CA VAL A 84 -2.57 -15.54 -2.84
C VAL A 84 -2.93 -14.66 -4.04
N ILE A 85 -2.03 -13.78 -4.45
CA ILE A 85 -2.27 -12.84 -5.55
C ILE A 85 -2.41 -13.58 -6.87
N GLU A 86 -1.52 -14.54 -7.16
CA GLU A 86 -1.48 -15.26 -8.42
C GLU A 86 -2.66 -16.23 -8.55
N ASN A 87 -2.89 -17.10 -7.56
CA ASN A 87 -3.93 -18.11 -7.60
C ASN A 87 -5.34 -17.51 -7.64
N LYS A 88 -5.53 -16.36 -6.99
CA LYS A 88 -6.82 -15.65 -6.96
C LYS A 88 -6.97 -14.62 -8.07
N LYS A 89 -5.90 -14.39 -8.85
CA LYS A 89 -5.84 -13.38 -9.92
C LYS A 89 -6.30 -11.99 -9.47
N TYR A 90 -5.89 -11.60 -8.27
CA TYR A 90 -6.22 -10.28 -7.76
C TYR A 90 -5.55 -9.18 -8.60
N PRO A 91 -6.23 -8.05 -8.87
CA PRO A 91 -5.69 -6.92 -9.62
C PRO A 91 -4.74 -6.08 -8.72
N VAL A 92 -3.75 -6.75 -8.13
CA VAL A 92 -2.74 -6.16 -7.25
C VAL A 92 -1.36 -6.53 -7.77
N ARG A 93 -0.48 -5.56 -7.88
CA ARG A 93 0.93 -5.80 -8.20
C ARG A 93 1.71 -6.03 -6.91
N MET A 94 2.37 -7.18 -6.78
CA MET A 94 3.33 -7.40 -5.70
C MET A 94 4.70 -6.87 -6.12
N VAL A 95 5.27 -6.00 -5.31
CA VAL A 95 6.65 -5.49 -5.41
C VAL A 95 7.38 -5.91 -4.15
N SER A 96 8.34 -6.81 -4.27
CA SER A 96 9.09 -7.33 -3.13
C SER A 96 10.52 -6.85 -3.14
N VAL A 97 11.00 -6.37 -2.01
CA VAL A 97 12.36 -5.89 -1.82
C VAL A 97 13.06 -6.74 -0.77
N SER A 98 14.04 -7.53 -1.22
CA SER A 98 14.86 -8.35 -0.35
C SER A 98 15.99 -7.54 0.28
N PHE A 99 16.28 -7.85 1.53
CA PHE A 99 17.42 -7.35 2.29
C PHE A 99 18.52 -8.41 2.48
N ASP A 100 18.58 -9.41 1.60
CA ASP A 100 19.69 -10.34 1.56
C ASP A 100 20.97 -9.63 1.15
N LYS A 101 22.07 -9.90 1.88
CA LYS A 101 23.38 -9.34 1.55
C LYS A 101 24.03 -9.99 0.32
N ASN A 102 23.59 -11.21 0.00
CA ASN A 102 24.15 -12.01 -1.07
C ASN A 102 23.09 -12.23 -2.16
N GLU A 103 23.37 -11.70 -3.34
CA GLU A 103 22.48 -11.79 -4.49
C GLU A 103 22.23 -13.24 -4.92
N SER A 104 23.23 -14.12 -4.81
CA SER A 104 23.04 -15.54 -5.16
C SER A 104 22.13 -16.29 -4.18
N VAL A 105 22.04 -15.85 -2.92
CA VAL A 105 21.06 -16.37 -1.96
C VAL A 105 19.67 -15.93 -2.38
N PHE A 106 19.48 -14.64 -2.64
CA PHE A 106 18.22 -14.09 -3.13
C PHE A 106 17.72 -14.81 -4.38
N GLU A 107 18.56 -14.93 -5.42
CA GLU A 107 18.19 -15.58 -6.68
C GLU A 107 17.83 -17.07 -6.51
N ARG A 108 18.62 -17.79 -5.71
CA ARG A 108 18.34 -19.20 -5.41
C ARG A 108 17.03 -19.36 -4.67
N THR A 109 16.76 -18.49 -3.70
CA THR A 109 15.50 -18.51 -2.93
C THR A 109 14.31 -18.31 -3.86
N LEU A 110 14.33 -17.29 -4.74
CA LEU A 110 13.23 -17.08 -5.70
C LEU A 110 13.01 -18.30 -6.61
N THR A 111 14.09 -18.95 -7.04
CA THR A 111 14.01 -20.15 -7.89
C THR A 111 13.39 -21.33 -7.13
N MET A 112 13.82 -21.55 -5.87
CA MET A 112 13.28 -22.64 -5.03
C MET A 112 11.82 -22.43 -4.69
N ASP A 113 11.42 -21.19 -4.47
CA ASP A 113 10.03 -20.81 -4.14
C ASP A 113 9.14 -20.70 -5.38
N SER A 114 9.71 -20.83 -6.59
CA SER A 114 9.00 -20.66 -7.87
C SER A 114 8.31 -19.32 -8.01
N ILE A 115 8.92 -18.24 -7.50
CA ILE A 115 8.37 -16.87 -7.58
C ILE A 115 8.88 -16.19 -8.85
N ASP A 116 7.97 -15.53 -9.59
CA ASP A 116 8.34 -14.69 -10.74
C ASP A 116 9.23 -13.53 -10.30
N ALA A 117 10.44 -13.47 -10.85
CA ALA A 117 11.47 -12.49 -10.50
C ALA A 117 11.19 -11.07 -11.03
N LYS A 118 10.18 -10.88 -11.86
CA LYS A 118 9.94 -9.60 -12.57
C LYS A 118 9.82 -8.39 -11.63
N TYR A 119 9.13 -8.56 -10.52
CA TYR A 119 8.92 -7.51 -9.51
C TYR A 119 9.54 -7.88 -8.15
N GLN A 120 10.61 -8.68 -8.20
CA GLN A 120 11.43 -9.01 -7.05
C GLN A 120 12.77 -8.27 -7.17
N PHE A 121 13.11 -7.52 -6.16
CA PHE A 121 14.27 -6.64 -6.12
C PHE A 121 15.14 -6.95 -4.91
N ILE A 122 16.41 -6.58 -4.98
CA ILE A 122 17.33 -6.68 -3.85
C ILE A 122 17.83 -5.27 -3.49
N ALA A 123 17.74 -4.90 -2.23
CA ALA A 123 18.31 -3.65 -1.72
C ALA A 123 19.85 -3.78 -1.69
N LYS A 124 20.54 -2.97 -2.50
CA LYS A 124 22.02 -2.99 -2.61
C LYS A 124 22.63 -1.70 -2.07
N ASN A 125 23.84 -1.79 -1.52
CA ASN A 125 24.69 -0.64 -1.15
C ASN A 125 23.95 0.40 -0.27
N ASP A 126 24.04 1.68 -0.65
CA ASP A 126 23.45 2.79 0.08
C ASP A 126 21.92 2.70 0.21
N ALA A 127 21.24 2.09 -0.79
CA ALA A 127 19.81 1.84 -0.74
C ALA A 127 19.42 0.90 0.40
N TYR A 128 20.27 -0.07 0.74
CA TYR A 128 20.03 -0.98 1.86
C TYR A 128 19.81 -0.22 3.18
N SER A 129 20.77 0.61 3.58
CA SER A 129 20.70 1.36 4.84
C SER A 129 19.59 2.39 4.82
N SER A 130 19.45 3.13 3.72
CA SER A 130 18.43 4.16 3.54
C SER A 130 17.01 3.59 3.66
N LEU A 131 16.69 2.53 2.92
CA LEU A 131 15.38 1.90 2.99
C LEU A 131 15.14 1.26 4.36
N TYR A 132 16.17 0.59 4.92
CA TYR A 132 16.06 -0.07 6.22
C TYR A 132 15.66 0.88 7.34
N ASP A 133 16.26 2.07 7.37
CA ASP A 133 15.97 3.09 8.37
C ASP A 133 14.67 3.83 8.05
N HIS A 134 14.45 4.22 6.80
CA HIS A 134 13.26 4.96 6.38
C HIS A 134 11.96 4.20 6.69
N TYR A 135 11.91 2.91 6.37
CA TYR A 135 10.77 2.05 6.64
C TYR A 135 10.78 1.41 8.03
N GLN A 136 11.74 1.80 8.89
CA GLN A 136 11.87 1.32 10.28
C GLN A 136 11.92 -0.22 10.37
N LEU A 137 12.69 -0.86 9.50
CA LEU A 137 12.75 -2.32 9.40
C LEU A 137 13.59 -2.96 10.52
N ARG A 138 14.25 -2.17 11.38
CA ARG A 138 14.94 -2.64 12.59
C ARG A 138 14.00 -3.38 13.56
N LYS A 139 12.69 -3.08 13.50
CA LYS A 139 11.66 -3.73 14.33
C LYS A 139 11.01 -4.95 13.66
N GLY A 140 11.55 -5.39 12.56
CA GLY A 140 11.04 -6.47 11.71
C GLY A 140 10.65 -5.99 10.32
N PHE A 141 10.63 -6.91 9.37
CA PHE A 141 10.18 -6.62 8.01
C PHE A 141 8.69 -6.33 7.99
N LYS A 142 8.28 -5.51 7.02
CA LYS A 142 6.92 -4.97 6.91
C LYS A 142 6.40 -5.14 5.50
N ASN A 143 5.07 -5.11 5.38
CA ASN A 143 4.40 -4.97 4.10
C ASN A 143 3.40 -3.84 4.14
N TYR A 144 3.06 -3.31 2.94
CA TYR A 144 2.16 -2.19 2.77
C TYR A 144 1.27 -2.44 1.55
N LEU A 145 -0.03 -2.37 1.73
CA LEU A 145 -0.98 -2.34 0.62
C LEU A 145 -1.27 -0.88 0.28
N ILE A 146 -1.02 -0.50 -0.97
CA ILE A 146 -1.14 0.87 -1.48
C ILE A 146 -2.25 0.90 -2.53
N ASP A 147 -3.08 1.94 -2.51
CA ASP A 147 -4.12 2.16 -3.52
C ASP A 147 -3.56 2.73 -4.84
N GLU A 148 -4.43 2.95 -5.80
CA GLU A 148 -4.12 3.48 -7.13
C GLU A 148 -3.54 4.91 -7.10
N ASN A 149 -3.77 5.65 -6.01
CA ASN A 149 -3.26 7.01 -5.81
C ASN A 149 -1.91 7.02 -5.07
N GLY A 150 -1.45 5.86 -4.59
CA GLY A 150 -0.23 5.73 -3.79
C GLY A 150 -0.46 5.91 -2.29
N VAL A 151 -1.71 5.91 -1.83
CA VAL A 151 -2.05 6.03 -0.40
C VAL A 151 -2.02 4.65 0.27
N ILE A 152 -1.39 4.56 1.43
CA ILE A 152 -1.34 3.33 2.22
C ILE A 152 -2.74 2.98 2.73
N MET A 153 -3.29 1.87 2.28
CA MET A 153 -4.57 1.32 2.74
C MET A 153 -4.40 0.54 4.05
N ALA A 154 -3.34 -0.26 4.12
CA ALA A 154 -3.02 -1.11 5.28
C ALA A 154 -1.54 -1.45 5.32
N MET A 155 -1.06 -1.90 6.48
CA MET A 155 0.32 -2.34 6.69
C MET A 155 0.37 -3.56 7.62
N ASN A 156 1.48 -4.30 7.55
CA ASN A 156 1.69 -5.49 8.38
C ASN A 156 0.55 -6.52 8.26
N LEU A 157 0.06 -6.69 7.04
CA LEU A 157 -0.98 -7.68 6.74
C LEU A 157 -0.41 -9.09 6.84
N SER A 158 -1.22 -10.02 7.33
CA SER A 158 -1.00 -11.44 7.03
C SER A 158 -1.52 -11.76 5.62
N PRO A 159 -1.09 -12.86 5.00
CA PRO A 159 -1.65 -13.31 3.71
C PRO A 159 -3.17 -13.50 3.74
N ASN A 160 -3.72 -13.92 4.89
CA ASN A 160 -5.16 -14.05 5.08
C ASN A 160 -5.87 -12.69 5.14
N ASP A 161 -5.28 -11.70 5.82
CA ASP A 161 -5.85 -10.35 5.89
C ASP A 161 -5.87 -9.71 4.49
N LEU A 162 -4.80 -9.89 3.71
CA LEU A 162 -4.75 -9.46 2.31
C LEU A 162 -5.89 -10.09 1.49
N ASP A 163 -6.06 -11.41 1.58
CA ASP A 163 -7.14 -12.13 0.88
C ASP A 163 -8.52 -11.59 1.26
N GLN A 164 -8.76 -11.35 2.55
CA GLN A 164 -10.04 -10.79 3.02
C GLN A 164 -10.28 -9.35 2.55
N LEU A 165 -9.23 -8.50 2.54
CA LEU A 165 -9.33 -7.12 2.06
C LEU A 165 -9.64 -7.07 0.56
N LEU A 166 -8.95 -7.89 -0.23
CA LEU A 166 -9.10 -7.89 -1.69
C LEU A 166 -10.40 -8.52 -2.18
N LYS A 167 -11.03 -9.40 -1.39
CA LYS A 167 -12.36 -9.95 -1.69
C LYS A 167 -13.49 -8.93 -1.53
N LYS A 168 -13.30 -7.92 -0.67
CA LYS A 168 -14.32 -6.93 -0.34
C LYS A 168 -14.32 -5.71 -1.27
N ASN A 169 -13.27 -5.55 -2.06
CA ASN A 169 -13.05 -4.45 -2.99
C ASN A 169 -13.03 -4.92 -4.45
#